data_253d3ef9fc63184d18f34cc0ce9b3c9b
#
_entry.id   253d3ef9fc63184d18f34cc0ce9b3c9b
#
_cell.length_a   1.000
_cell.length_b   1.000
_cell.length_c   1.000
_cell.angle_alpha   90.00
_cell.angle_beta   90.00
_cell.angle_gamma   90.00
#
_symmetry.space_group_name_H-M   'P 1'
#
loop_
_entity.id
_entity.type
_entity.pdbx_description
1 polymer ?
#
loop_
_entity_poly.entity_id
_entity_poly.type
_entity_poly.pdbx_seq_one_letter_code
_entity_poly.pdbx_strand_id
1 'polypeptide(L)'
;MSMGQTNRPAEKITDAASFGAALRNRRKALHYTQAELAEYTGLSVSFLSDLERGKPTAELGKAIFLANLLGMDLIMEARGE
;
A
#
# COMPACT_ATOMS: atom_id res chain seq x y z
N MET A 1 -3.36 -23.93 11.90
CA MET A 1 -3.31 -23.53 11.70
C MET A 1 -3.44 -22.99 11.28
N SER A 2 -3.41 -22.55 10.99
CA SER A 2 -3.49 -21.90 10.65
C SER A 2 -3.64 -21.61 9.96
N MET A 3 -3.98 -21.47 9.76
CA MET A 3 -4.13 -21.19 9.05
C MET A 3 -3.98 -20.42 8.44
N GLY A 4 -4.26 -20.37 8.23
CA GLY A 4 -4.21 -19.49 7.31
C GLY A 4 -3.34 -18.40 7.30
N GLN A 5 -2.74 -18.38 8.08
CA GLN A 5 -1.89 -17.44 8.12
C GLN A 5 -0.93 -17.57 7.19
N THR A 6 -0.90 -16.81 6.24
CA THR A 6 0.13 -16.88 5.33
C THR A 6 1.24 -16.14 5.82
N ASN A 7 2.37 -16.71 5.76
CA ASN A 7 3.58 -16.06 6.13
C ASN A 7 4.23 -15.56 4.92
N ARG A 8 3.70 -14.52 4.34
CA ARG A 8 4.34 -13.93 3.19
C ARG A 8 5.52 -13.14 3.65
N PRO A 9 6.65 -13.24 2.97
CA PRO A 9 7.79 -12.40 3.31
C PRO A 9 7.44 -10.94 3.08
N ALA A 10 8.01 -10.07 3.85
CA ALA A 10 7.83 -8.65 3.67
C ALA A 10 8.46 -8.22 2.35
N GLU A 11 7.83 -7.28 1.69
CA GLU A 11 8.37 -6.75 0.45
C GLU A 11 9.31 -5.62 0.75
N LYS A 12 10.40 -5.56 0.04
CA LYS A 12 11.31 -4.44 0.17
C LYS A 12 10.78 -3.29 -0.66
N ILE A 13 10.59 -2.16 0.00
CA ILE A 13 10.15 -0.95 -0.67
C ILE A 13 11.37 -0.05 -0.80
N THR A 14 11.78 0.21 -2.02
CA THR A 14 12.99 0.98 -2.26
C THR A 14 12.73 2.30 -2.95
N ASP A 15 11.51 2.50 -3.46
CA ASP A 15 11.17 3.74 -4.15
C ASP A 15 9.66 3.89 -4.21
N ALA A 16 9.21 4.98 -4.78
CA ALA A 16 7.78 5.23 -4.90
C ALA A 16 7.08 4.19 -5.77
N ALA A 17 7.79 3.69 -6.78
CA ALA A 17 7.20 2.70 -7.69
C ALA A 17 6.93 1.39 -6.96
N SER A 18 7.90 0.90 -6.17
CA SER A 18 7.71 -0.36 -5.43
C SER A 18 6.64 -0.18 -4.36
N PHE A 19 6.57 1.00 -3.74
CA PHE A 19 5.54 1.28 -2.75
C PHE A 19 4.16 1.24 -3.40
N GLY A 20 4.01 1.90 -4.54
CA GLY A 20 2.74 1.94 -5.26
C GLY A 20 2.30 0.56 -5.73
N ALA A 21 3.26 -0.24 -6.21
CA ALA A 21 2.94 -1.59 -6.66
C ALA A 21 2.45 -2.45 -5.50
N ALA A 22 3.08 -2.31 -4.32
CA ALA A 22 2.65 -3.06 -3.14
C ALA A 22 1.23 -2.70 -2.74
N LEU A 23 0.90 -1.41 -2.77
CA LEU A 23 -0.46 -0.97 -2.46
C LEU A 23 -1.47 -1.52 -3.46
N ARG A 24 -1.13 -1.45 -4.73
CA ARG A 24 -2.03 -1.92 -5.78
C ARG A 24 -2.30 -3.41 -5.63
N ASN A 25 -1.25 -4.18 -5.40
CA ASN A 25 -1.40 -5.62 -5.24
C ASN A 25 -2.26 -5.95 -4.03
N ARG A 26 -2.07 -5.23 -2.93
CA ARG A 26 -2.87 -5.45 -1.73
C ARG A 26 -4.32 -5.10 -1.97
N ARG A 27 -4.57 -3.94 -2.62
CA ARG A 27 -5.93 -3.54 -2.95
C ARG A 27 -6.63 -4.61 -3.77
N LYS A 28 -5.94 -5.13 -4.79
CA LYS A 28 -6.52 -6.16 -5.65
C LYS A 28 -6.75 -7.46 -4.89
N ALA A 29 -5.83 -7.82 -4.02
CA ALA A 29 -5.99 -9.03 -3.22
C ALA A 29 -7.22 -8.95 -2.33
N LEU A 30 -7.57 -7.74 -1.89
CA LEU A 30 -8.75 -7.51 -1.08
C LEU A 30 -10.00 -7.25 -1.93
N HIS A 31 -9.85 -7.31 -3.24
CA HIS A 31 -10.96 -7.18 -4.21
C HIS A 31 -11.62 -5.82 -4.21
N TYR A 32 -10.85 -4.76 -3.96
CA TYR A 32 -11.38 -3.40 -4.07
C TYR A 32 -10.99 -2.79 -5.40
N THR A 33 -11.92 -2.06 -6.00
CA THR A 33 -11.55 -1.18 -7.11
C THR A 33 -10.99 0.13 -6.54
N GLN A 34 -10.33 0.91 -7.38
CA GLN A 34 -9.87 2.22 -6.94
C GLN A 34 -11.04 3.10 -6.52
N ALA A 35 -12.16 3.01 -7.25
CA ALA A 35 -13.34 3.82 -6.93
C ALA A 35 -13.91 3.46 -5.56
N GLU A 36 -13.98 2.17 -5.27
CA GLU A 36 -14.48 1.74 -3.96
C GLU A 36 -13.57 2.21 -2.85
N LEU A 37 -12.28 2.09 -3.06
CA LEU A 37 -11.33 2.50 -2.04
C LEU A 37 -11.36 4.01 -1.84
N ALA A 38 -11.53 4.77 -2.91
CA ALA A 38 -11.67 6.21 -2.80
C ALA A 38 -12.88 6.57 -1.95
N GLU A 39 -13.97 5.87 -2.13
CA GLU A 39 -15.16 6.12 -1.37
C GLU A 39 -14.97 5.82 0.11
N TYR A 40 -14.33 4.72 0.42
CA TYR A 40 -14.08 4.36 1.81
C TYR A 40 -13.14 5.32 2.51
N THR A 41 -12.15 5.83 1.80
CA THR A 41 -11.07 6.60 2.43
C THR A 41 -11.28 8.10 2.39
N GLY A 42 -12.15 8.56 1.49
CA GLY A 42 -12.26 9.98 1.24
C GLY A 42 -11.16 10.53 0.36
N LEU A 43 -10.27 9.67 -0.12
CA LEU A 43 -9.20 10.09 -1.05
C LEU A 43 -9.75 10.06 -2.47
N SER A 44 -9.13 10.83 -3.35
CA SER A 44 -9.61 10.85 -4.74
C SER A 44 -9.07 9.66 -5.51
N VAL A 45 -9.80 9.24 -6.53
CA VAL A 45 -9.33 8.19 -7.43
C VAL A 45 -8.03 8.63 -8.09
N SER A 46 -7.92 9.92 -8.41
CA SER A 46 -6.72 10.45 -9.01
C SER A 46 -5.51 10.27 -8.10
N PHE A 47 -5.67 10.56 -6.81
CA PHE A 47 -4.58 10.35 -5.85
C PHE A 47 -4.21 8.86 -5.77
N LEU A 48 -5.20 7.99 -5.69
CA LEU A 48 -4.95 6.55 -5.61
C LEU A 48 -4.23 6.05 -6.85
N SER A 49 -4.69 6.51 -8.01
CA SER A 49 -4.08 6.10 -9.26
C SER A 49 -2.62 6.56 -9.36
N ASP A 50 -2.37 7.83 -9.01
CA ASP A 50 -1.01 8.36 -9.03
C ASP A 50 -0.10 7.60 -8.08
N LEU A 51 -0.61 7.33 -6.87
CA LEU A 51 0.17 6.62 -5.86
C LEU A 51 0.52 5.22 -6.33
N GLU A 52 -0.44 4.51 -6.89
CA GLU A 52 -0.21 3.14 -7.36
C GLU A 52 0.75 3.10 -8.53
N ARG A 53 0.82 4.18 -9.32
CA ARG A 53 1.75 4.25 -10.42
C ARG A 53 3.13 4.76 -10.00
N GLY A 54 3.30 5.05 -8.72
CA GLY A 54 4.61 5.40 -8.21
C GLY A 54 4.95 6.87 -8.30
N LYS A 55 3.96 7.75 -8.21
CA LYS A 55 4.24 9.17 -8.23
C LYS A 55 5.11 9.55 -7.04
N PRO A 56 6.34 10.04 -7.27
CA PRO A 56 7.26 10.27 -6.14
C PRO A 56 6.88 11.45 -5.27
N THR A 57 6.01 12.31 -5.74
CA THR A 57 5.60 13.50 -4.98
C THR A 57 4.26 13.30 -4.27
N ALA A 58 3.79 12.06 -4.14
CA ALA A 58 2.56 11.80 -3.42
C ALA A 58 2.72 12.17 -1.96
N GLU A 59 1.63 12.62 -1.35
CA GLU A 59 1.69 13.05 0.04
C GLU A 59 1.90 11.84 0.94
N LEU A 60 2.98 11.85 1.72
CA LEU A 60 3.39 10.70 2.51
C LEU A 60 2.37 10.32 3.58
N GLY A 61 1.81 11.31 4.25
CA GLY A 61 0.82 11.03 5.29
C GLY A 61 -0.37 10.27 4.78
N LYS A 62 -0.87 10.66 3.61
CA LYS A 62 -2.00 9.96 3.01
C LYS A 62 -1.60 8.57 2.55
N ALA A 63 -0.37 8.44 2.05
CA ALA A 63 0.12 7.13 1.60
C ALA A 63 0.21 6.15 2.77
N ILE A 64 0.73 6.60 3.90
CA ILE A 64 0.83 5.76 5.09
C ILE A 64 -0.55 5.39 5.60
N PHE A 65 -1.45 6.38 5.65
CA PHE A 65 -2.83 6.14 6.06
C PHE A 65 -3.47 5.04 5.22
N LEU A 66 -3.28 5.13 3.91
CA LEU A 66 -3.87 4.14 3.01
C LEU A 66 -3.30 2.75 3.23
N ALA A 67 -1.98 2.66 3.38
CA ALA A 67 -1.34 1.37 3.62
C ALA A 67 -1.89 0.73 4.90
N ASN A 68 -1.99 1.51 5.97
CA ASN A 68 -2.51 0.99 7.23
C ASN A 68 -3.96 0.57 7.10
N LEU A 69 -4.74 1.34 6.36
CA LEU A 69 -6.14 1.00 6.17
C LEU A 69 -6.30 -0.33 5.43
N LEU A 70 -5.40 -0.61 4.52
CA LEU A 70 -5.40 -1.87 3.79
C LEU A 70 -4.80 -3.02 4.58
N GLY A 71 -4.50 -2.80 5.86
CA GLY A 71 -3.98 -3.84 6.73
C GLY A 71 -2.51 -4.13 6.53
N MET A 72 -1.75 -3.16 6.05
CA MET A 72 -0.32 -3.31 5.86
C MET A 72 0.42 -2.49 6.89
N ASP A 73 1.45 -3.08 7.46
CA ASP A 73 2.31 -2.38 8.40
C ASP A 73 3.55 -1.87 7.67
N LEU A 74 3.88 -0.62 7.92
CA LEU A 74 5.10 -0.05 7.37
C LEU A 74 6.16 -0.08 8.45
N ILE A 75 7.24 -0.76 8.14
CA ILE A 75 8.32 -0.96 9.10
C ILE A 75 9.60 -0.44 8.49
N MET A 76 10.37 0.26 9.29
CA MET A 76 11.69 0.70 8.88
C MET A 76 12.70 -0.08 9.71
N GLU A 77 13.55 -0.82 9.01
CA GLU A 77 14.55 -1.63 9.65
C GLU A 77 15.91 -1.13 9.32
N ALA A 78 16.72 -0.89 10.32
CA ALA A 78 18.12 -0.56 10.06
C ALA A 78 18.80 -1.79 9.49
N ARG A 79 19.66 -1.59 8.53
CA ARG A 79 20.46 -2.70 8.02
C ARG A 79 21.42 -3.12 9.10
N GLY A 80 21.59 -4.39 9.25
CA GLY A 80 22.49 -4.89 10.25
C GLY A 80 23.89 -4.42 9.96
N GLU A 81 24.65 -4.16 10.96
CA GLU A 81 25.92 -3.69 10.75
C GLU A 81 26.83 -4.37 11.19
#